data_20563f88a797a5333c5f9d7af4492010
#
_entry.id   20563f88a797a5333c5f9d7af4492010
#
_cell.length_a   1.000
_cell.length_b   1.000
_cell.length_c   1.000
_cell.angle_alpha   90.00
_cell.angle_beta   90.00
_cell.angle_gamma   90.00
#
_symmetry.space_group_name_H-M   'P 1'
#
loop_
_entity.id
_entity.type
_entity.pdbx_description
1 polymer ?
#
loop_
_entity_poly.entity_id
_entity_poly.type
_entity_poly.pdbx_seq_one_letter_code
_entity_poly.pdbx_strand_id
1 'polypeptide(L)'
;MHLKQLSILNFKNIGEASIELSPKLNCFFGKNGQGKTNLLDAIYLLSFCKSHNQAIDSQAIRHEADFYMVQGQYLIDGKEQEFYCGVKRRGRKVFKRNKKSYEKLSEHIGQIPLVMISPADEALIREGSEERRRFMDMAISQYDSSYMQALVAYNNALQQRNAMLKQEDVVYPDDMYEVYEFQMAQHAEAIYQKRLAFIETFTPLFNEFHQIVSGQAEKVGISYSSHLSNGDLATQLAAVRERDKILGYSTRGIHKDDIDILLGDYPLKKVGSQGQNKTCLVAMKLAQAEFLKQQSLHTPLLLLDDLFDKLDDQRVANIIRLVSQESFGQIFITDTQWNHLENILRSIEGEHQIFYVENGEIRPHLTQAQL
;
A
#
# COMPACT_ATOMS: atom_id res chain seq x y z
N MET A 1 -5.10 -9.83 -15.34
CA MET A 1 -6.15 -9.05 -14.61
C MET A 1 -6.03 -7.57 -14.97
N HIS A 2 -7.17 -6.86 -15.20
CA HIS A 2 -7.21 -5.40 -15.34
C HIS A 2 -8.59 -4.84 -15.00
N LEU A 3 -8.64 -3.58 -14.57
CA LEU A 3 -9.84 -2.80 -14.34
C LEU A 3 -10.34 -2.24 -15.68
N LYS A 4 -11.55 -2.62 -16.11
CA LYS A 4 -12.17 -2.19 -17.38
C LYS A 4 -12.91 -0.86 -17.23
N GLN A 5 -13.67 -0.74 -16.15
CA GLN A 5 -14.51 0.42 -15.88
C GLN A 5 -14.48 0.79 -14.40
N LEU A 6 -14.43 2.07 -14.12
CA LEU A 6 -14.50 2.64 -12.78
C LEU A 6 -15.67 3.60 -12.70
N SER A 7 -16.57 3.38 -11.73
CA SER A 7 -17.69 4.27 -11.43
C SER A 7 -17.56 4.81 -10.01
N ILE A 8 -17.68 6.12 -9.86
CA ILE A 8 -17.51 6.84 -8.62
C ILE A 8 -18.74 7.77 -8.42
N LEU A 9 -19.25 7.82 -7.20
CA LEU A 9 -20.29 8.76 -6.80
C LEU A 9 -19.97 9.35 -5.43
N ASN A 10 -19.89 10.67 -5.33
CA ASN A 10 -19.68 11.43 -4.10
C ASN A 10 -18.43 11.04 -3.29
N PHE A 11 -17.34 10.66 -3.95
CA PHE A 11 -16.09 10.28 -3.30
C PHE A 11 -15.11 11.46 -3.29
N LYS A 12 -14.78 11.96 -2.13
CA LYS A 12 -13.93 13.15 -1.90
C LYS A 12 -14.41 14.36 -2.71
N ASN A 13 -13.62 14.87 -3.67
CA ASN A 13 -14.05 15.98 -4.53
C ASN A 13 -14.74 15.52 -5.82
N ILE A 14 -14.77 14.21 -6.11
CA ILE A 14 -15.42 13.65 -7.30
C ILE A 14 -16.92 13.52 -7.02
N GLY A 15 -17.76 14.23 -7.79
CA GLY A 15 -19.22 14.16 -7.69
C GLY A 15 -19.75 12.88 -8.31
N GLU A 16 -19.55 12.73 -9.61
CA GLU A 16 -19.92 11.57 -10.39
C GLU A 16 -18.90 11.35 -11.51
N ALA A 17 -18.48 10.12 -11.71
CA ALA A 17 -17.63 9.72 -12.82
C ALA A 17 -17.91 8.27 -13.21
N SER A 18 -17.92 8.00 -14.51
CA SER A 18 -17.91 6.65 -15.06
C SER A 18 -16.96 6.64 -16.25
N ILE A 19 -15.85 5.92 -16.12
CA ILE A 19 -14.76 5.93 -17.09
C ILE A 19 -14.42 4.52 -17.52
N GLU A 20 -14.22 4.34 -18.83
CA GLU A 20 -13.63 3.14 -19.40
C GLU A 20 -12.12 3.28 -19.43
N LEU A 21 -11.42 2.20 -19.17
CA LEU A 21 -9.98 2.18 -18.93
C LEU A 21 -9.27 1.26 -19.90
N SER A 22 -8.09 1.68 -20.36
CA SER A 22 -7.18 0.83 -21.14
C SER A 22 -6.63 -0.31 -20.28
N PRO A 23 -6.47 -1.51 -20.83
CA PRO A 23 -5.88 -2.64 -20.11
C PRO A 23 -4.38 -2.43 -19.78
N LYS A 24 -3.69 -1.46 -20.41
CA LYS A 24 -2.25 -1.25 -20.21
C LYS A 24 -1.97 0.06 -19.49
N LEU A 25 -2.24 1.21 -20.10
CA LEU A 25 -1.84 2.50 -19.54
C LEU A 25 -3.02 3.47 -19.49
N ASN A 26 -3.20 4.12 -18.34
CA ASN A 26 -4.20 5.16 -18.10
C ASN A 26 -3.52 6.38 -17.48
N CYS A 27 -3.55 7.51 -18.18
CA CYS A 27 -2.92 8.76 -17.78
C CYS A 27 -3.97 9.78 -17.36
N PHE A 28 -3.79 10.40 -16.20
CA PHE A 28 -4.66 11.46 -15.70
C PHE A 28 -3.84 12.73 -15.50
N PHE A 29 -4.15 13.79 -16.24
CA PHE A 29 -3.46 15.05 -16.12
C PHE A 29 -4.39 16.19 -15.74
N GLY A 30 -3.83 17.20 -15.11
CA GLY A 30 -4.56 18.37 -14.63
C GLY A 30 -3.79 19.08 -13.54
N LYS A 31 -4.21 20.28 -13.17
CA LYS A 31 -3.57 21.07 -12.11
C LYS A 31 -3.64 20.36 -10.75
N ASN A 32 -2.81 20.80 -9.79
CA ASN A 32 -2.86 20.30 -8.43
C ASN A 32 -4.23 20.59 -7.78
N GLY A 33 -4.71 19.69 -6.92
CA GLY A 33 -5.98 19.82 -6.22
C GLY A 33 -7.22 19.47 -7.06
N GLN A 34 -7.08 19.09 -8.32
CA GLN A 34 -8.23 18.83 -9.20
C GLN A 34 -8.90 17.46 -8.98
N GLY A 35 -8.26 16.53 -8.26
CA GLY A 35 -8.85 15.22 -7.93
C GLY A 35 -8.12 14.02 -8.52
N LYS A 36 -6.96 14.20 -9.16
CA LYS A 36 -6.15 13.10 -9.71
C LYS A 36 -5.82 12.03 -8.67
N THR A 37 -5.22 12.41 -7.54
CA THR A 37 -4.93 11.52 -6.40
C THR A 37 -6.20 10.86 -5.85
N ASN A 38 -7.33 11.57 -5.84
CA ASN A 38 -8.60 11.02 -5.35
C ASN A 38 -9.14 9.91 -6.26
N LEU A 39 -8.89 10.01 -7.56
CA LEU A 39 -9.21 8.94 -8.52
C LEU A 39 -8.36 7.69 -8.26
N LEU A 40 -7.05 7.84 -8.08
CA LEU A 40 -6.17 6.71 -7.73
C LEU A 40 -6.56 6.10 -6.38
N ASP A 41 -6.96 6.94 -5.42
CA ASP A 41 -7.44 6.45 -4.11
C ASP A 41 -8.75 5.67 -4.21
N ALA A 42 -9.63 5.96 -5.18
CA ALA A 42 -10.81 5.15 -5.44
C ALA A 42 -10.43 3.73 -5.95
N ILE A 43 -9.39 3.62 -6.81
CA ILE A 43 -8.87 2.32 -7.24
C ILE A 43 -8.20 1.59 -6.06
N TYR A 44 -7.41 2.31 -5.25
CA TYR A 44 -6.79 1.77 -4.04
C TYR A 44 -7.83 1.24 -3.04
N LEU A 45 -8.92 1.97 -2.83
CA LEU A 45 -10.03 1.55 -1.98
C LEU A 45 -10.64 0.21 -2.42
N LEU A 46 -10.76 -0.02 -3.72
CA LEU A 46 -11.26 -1.29 -4.26
C LEU A 46 -10.30 -2.45 -4.05
N SER A 47 -9.00 -2.23 -3.86
CA SER A 47 -8.00 -3.26 -3.54
C SER A 47 -7.89 -3.52 -2.03
N PHE A 48 -7.80 -2.47 -1.23
CA PHE A 48 -7.48 -2.56 0.20
C PHE A 48 -8.67 -2.36 1.15
N CYS A 49 -9.87 -2.20 0.63
CA CYS A 49 -11.08 -1.91 1.41
C CYS A 49 -10.97 -0.65 2.28
N LYS A 50 -10.01 0.21 2.06
CA LYS A 50 -9.78 1.47 2.79
C LYS A 50 -9.15 2.51 1.89
N SER A 51 -9.40 3.80 2.16
CA SER A 51 -8.70 4.90 1.51
C SER A 51 -7.21 4.88 1.88
N HIS A 52 -6.34 5.27 0.94
CA HIS A 52 -4.91 5.46 1.19
C HIS A 52 -4.66 6.64 2.14
N ASN A 53 -5.40 7.75 1.92
CA ASN A 53 -5.14 9.03 2.59
C ASN A 53 -6.13 9.35 3.72
N GLN A 54 -7.17 8.54 3.95
CA GLN A 54 -8.20 8.80 4.96
C GLN A 54 -8.31 7.63 5.93
N ALA A 55 -8.07 7.88 7.21
CA ALA A 55 -8.20 6.88 8.26
C ALA A 55 -9.67 6.52 8.56
N ILE A 56 -10.59 7.49 8.37
CA ILE A 56 -12.02 7.36 8.67
C ILE A 56 -12.81 7.36 7.37
N ASP A 57 -13.49 6.26 7.07
CA ASP A 57 -14.26 6.07 5.83
C ASP A 57 -15.26 7.20 5.52
N SER A 58 -15.95 7.74 6.53
CA SER A 58 -16.92 8.82 6.34
C SER A 58 -16.31 10.16 5.94
N GLN A 59 -15.00 10.38 6.16
CA GLN A 59 -14.29 11.58 5.70
C GLN A 59 -14.08 11.61 4.19
N ALA A 60 -14.18 10.45 3.53
CA ALA A 60 -14.13 10.35 2.08
C ALA A 60 -15.47 10.68 1.39
N ILE A 61 -16.54 10.91 2.15
CA ILE A 61 -17.84 11.37 1.60
C ILE A 61 -17.70 12.85 1.19
N ARG A 62 -18.10 13.16 -0.05
CA ARG A 62 -18.13 14.53 -0.56
C ARG A 62 -18.92 15.45 0.38
N HIS A 63 -18.48 16.71 0.51
CA HIS A 63 -19.24 17.70 1.26
C HIS A 63 -20.70 17.76 0.74
N GLU A 64 -21.66 17.91 1.67
CA GLU A 64 -23.10 17.95 1.42
C GLU A 64 -23.74 16.64 0.93
N ALA A 65 -22.95 15.55 0.73
CA ALA A 65 -23.48 14.24 0.43
C ALA A 65 -23.63 13.37 1.70
N ASP A 66 -24.57 12.42 1.66
CA ASP A 66 -24.82 11.49 2.76
C ASP A 66 -24.06 10.17 2.63
N PHE A 67 -23.56 9.86 1.43
CA PHE A 67 -22.85 8.62 1.14
C PHE A 67 -21.90 8.81 -0.05
N TYR A 68 -20.98 7.87 -0.19
CA TYR A 68 -20.25 7.65 -1.43
C TYR A 68 -20.37 6.21 -1.92
N MET A 69 -20.11 6.03 -3.21
CA MET A 69 -20.00 4.74 -3.86
C MET A 69 -18.76 4.72 -4.78
N VAL A 70 -18.04 3.63 -4.75
CA VAL A 70 -16.99 3.30 -5.72
C VAL A 70 -17.22 1.88 -6.22
N GLN A 71 -17.26 1.70 -7.54
CA GLN A 71 -17.49 0.41 -8.19
C GLN A 71 -16.49 0.22 -9.32
N GLY A 72 -15.89 -0.96 -9.40
CA GLY A 72 -14.97 -1.36 -10.46
C GLY A 72 -15.44 -2.63 -11.15
N GLN A 73 -15.39 -2.63 -12.49
CA GLN A 73 -15.54 -3.84 -13.29
C GLN A 73 -14.16 -4.31 -13.76
N TYR A 74 -13.78 -5.48 -13.34
CA TYR A 74 -12.49 -6.09 -13.62
C TYR A 74 -12.63 -7.28 -14.56
N LEU A 75 -11.65 -7.49 -15.43
CA LEU A 75 -11.46 -8.74 -16.13
C LEU A 75 -10.37 -9.54 -15.41
N ILE A 76 -10.74 -10.67 -14.78
CA ILE A 76 -9.84 -11.55 -14.03
C ILE A 76 -9.98 -12.96 -14.64
N ASP A 77 -8.89 -13.52 -15.15
CA ASP A 77 -8.87 -14.85 -15.80
C ASP A 77 -9.96 -15.04 -16.88
N GLY A 78 -10.16 -14.00 -17.70
CA GLY A 78 -11.17 -13.99 -18.75
C GLY A 78 -12.62 -13.84 -18.27
N LYS A 79 -12.86 -13.65 -16.95
CA LYS A 79 -14.20 -13.49 -16.37
C LYS A 79 -14.38 -12.07 -15.83
N GLU A 80 -15.56 -11.50 -16.09
CA GLU A 80 -15.92 -10.21 -15.50
C GLU A 80 -16.24 -10.37 -14.01
N GLN A 81 -15.69 -9.47 -13.22
CA GLN A 81 -15.85 -9.42 -11.77
C GLN A 81 -16.18 -7.98 -11.37
N GLU A 82 -17.22 -7.81 -10.58
CA GLU A 82 -17.63 -6.52 -10.04
C GLU A 82 -17.20 -6.40 -8.57
N PHE A 83 -16.54 -5.30 -8.23
CA PHE A 83 -16.24 -4.94 -6.84
C PHE A 83 -16.91 -3.60 -6.53
N TYR A 84 -17.54 -3.55 -5.38
CA TYR A 84 -18.33 -2.40 -4.94
C TYR A 84 -17.99 -2.04 -3.50
N CYS A 85 -17.76 -0.75 -3.24
CA CYS A 85 -17.65 -0.18 -1.92
C CYS A 85 -18.65 0.97 -1.77
N GLY A 86 -19.48 0.91 -0.73
CA GLY A 86 -20.40 1.99 -0.37
C GLY A 86 -20.30 2.32 1.11
N VAL A 87 -20.28 3.61 1.45
CA VAL A 87 -20.25 4.12 2.81
C VAL A 87 -21.29 5.21 2.99
N LYS A 88 -22.09 5.10 4.04
CA LYS A 88 -23.04 6.15 4.49
C LYS A 88 -22.44 6.88 5.68
N ARG A 89 -22.71 8.21 5.81
CA ARG A 89 -22.17 9.09 6.85
C ARG A 89 -22.36 8.56 8.28
N ARG A 90 -23.46 7.90 8.54
CA ARG A 90 -23.81 7.29 9.85
C ARG A 90 -24.12 5.80 9.72
N GLY A 91 -23.55 5.15 8.71
CA GLY A 91 -23.81 3.75 8.41
C GLY A 91 -22.55 2.90 8.42
N ARG A 92 -22.74 1.59 8.28
CA ARG A 92 -21.63 0.65 8.11
C ARG A 92 -21.16 0.66 6.66
N LYS A 93 -19.86 0.48 6.46
CA LYS A 93 -19.27 0.22 5.15
C LYS A 93 -19.79 -1.10 4.61
N VAL A 94 -20.18 -1.09 3.33
CA VAL A 94 -20.59 -2.26 2.58
C VAL A 94 -19.58 -2.51 1.48
N PHE A 95 -18.97 -3.70 1.47
CA PHE A 95 -18.06 -4.13 0.41
C PHE A 95 -18.57 -5.43 -0.20
N LYS A 96 -18.64 -5.48 -1.55
CA LYS A 96 -19.24 -6.61 -2.26
C LYS A 96 -18.34 -7.06 -3.43
N ARG A 97 -18.37 -8.36 -3.71
CA ARG A 97 -17.87 -8.96 -4.95
C ARG A 97 -19.05 -9.64 -5.66
N ASN A 98 -19.32 -9.30 -6.91
CA ASN A 98 -20.43 -9.85 -7.70
C ASN A 98 -21.75 -9.81 -6.92
N LYS A 99 -22.07 -8.65 -6.34
CA LYS A 99 -23.29 -8.38 -5.52
C LYS A 99 -23.34 -9.11 -4.17
N LYS A 100 -22.40 -10.01 -3.85
CA LYS A 100 -22.31 -10.69 -2.55
C LYS A 100 -21.43 -9.91 -1.59
N SER A 101 -21.92 -9.61 -0.38
CA SER A 101 -21.13 -8.95 0.66
C SER A 101 -20.10 -9.91 1.24
N TYR A 102 -18.90 -9.39 1.55
CA TYR A 102 -17.90 -10.12 2.34
C TYR A 102 -18.34 -10.21 3.79
N GLU A 103 -18.12 -11.35 4.42
CA GLU A 103 -18.29 -11.50 5.87
C GLU A 103 -17.15 -10.79 6.62
N LYS A 104 -15.93 -10.97 6.14
CA LYS A 104 -14.73 -10.32 6.66
C LYS A 104 -13.98 -9.63 5.52
N LEU A 105 -13.66 -8.35 5.68
CA LEU A 105 -12.91 -7.59 4.67
C LEU A 105 -11.51 -8.15 4.40
N SER A 106 -10.93 -8.88 5.37
CA SER A 106 -9.66 -9.58 5.19
C SER A 106 -9.69 -10.67 4.09
N GLU A 107 -10.87 -11.20 3.74
CA GLU A 107 -11.03 -12.18 2.65
C GLU A 107 -10.87 -11.53 1.27
N HIS A 108 -11.01 -10.20 1.20
CA HIS A 108 -10.85 -9.46 -0.04
C HIS A 108 -9.37 -9.13 -0.35
N ILE A 109 -8.56 -8.95 0.70
CA ILE A 109 -7.15 -8.56 0.53
C ILE A 109 -6.41 -9.60 -0.33
N GLY A 110 -5.71 -9.13 -1.35
CA GLY A 110 -5.02 -9.97 -2.34
C GLY A 110 -5.85 -10.40 -3.55
N GLN A 111 -7.17 -10.15 -3.58
CA GLN A 111 -8.00 -10.42 -4.76
C GLN A 111 -7.65 -9.49 -5.93
N ILE A 112 -7.23 -8.26 -5.62
CA ILE A 112 -6.78 -7.25 -6.57
C ILE A 112 -5.40 -6.77 -6.08
N PRO A 113 -4.31 -7.49 -6.40
CA PRO A 113 -2.97 -7.03 -5.99
C PRO A 113 -2.69 -5.64 -6.58
N LEU A 114 -2.13 -4.76 -5.74
CA LEU A 114 -1.89 -3.38 -6.11
C LEU A 114 -0.67 -2.81 -5.39
N VAL A 115 0.11 -2.03 -6.12
CA VAL A 115 1.16 -1.17 -5.55
C VAL A 115 0.88 0.27 -5.92
N MET A 116 0.93 1.14 -4.93
CA MET A 116 0.84 2.59 -5.12
C MET A 116 2.16 3.25 -4.74
N ILE A 117 2.59 4.19 -5.56
CA ILE A 117 3.69 5.11 -5.29
C ILE A 117 3.09 6.51 -5.23
N SER A 118 3.22 7.17 -4.09
CA SER A 118 2.67 8.50 -3.86
C SER A 118 3.67 9.38 -3.09
N PRO A 119 3.51 10.71 -3.08
CA PRO A 119 4.34 11.60 -2.26
C PRO A 119 4.28 11.27 -0.76
N ALA A 120 3.16 10.73 -0.26
CA ALA A 120 3.02 10.34 1.14
C ALA A 120 3.95 9.18 1.54
N ASP A 121 4.39 8.37 0.59
CA ASP A 121 5.29 7.24 0.85
C ASP A 121 6.71 7.67 1.27
N GLU A 122 7.07 8.97 1.18
CA GLU A 122 8.33 9.48 1.75
C GLU A 122 8.44 9.17 3.26
N ALA A 123 7.32 9.03 3.94
CA ALA A 123 7.23 8.60 5.34
C ALA A 123 7.94 7.26 5.59
N LEU A 124 7.90 6.33 4.62
CA LEU A 124 8.59 5.04 4.70
C LEU A 124 10.10 5.17 4.94
N ILE A 125 10.72 6.18 4.33
CA ILE A 125 12.16 6.46 4.48
C ILE A 125 12.45 7.33 5.70
N ARG A 126 11.63 8.37 5.93
CA ARG A 126 11.94 9.44 6.89
C ARG A 126 11.34 9.24 8.28
N GLU A 127 10.20 8.58 8.36
CA GLU A 127 9.45 8.46 9.60
C GLU A 127 9.82 7.21 10.42
N GLY A 128 9.00 6.90 11.43
CA GLY A 128 9.22 5.83 12.37
C GLY A 128 9.03 4.42 11.79
N SER A 129 9.29 3.43 12.64
CA SER A 129 9.18 2.01 12.30
C SER A 129 7.74 1.58 11.94
N GLU A 130 6.73 2.37 12.29
CA GLU A 130 5.32 2.03 12.01
C GLU A 130 5.05 1.96 10.49
N GLU A 131 5.50 2.96 9.71
CA GLU A 131 5.32 2.98 8.26
C GLU A 131 6.09 1.84 7.58
N ARG A 132 7.27 1.51 8.09
CA ARG A 132 8.07 0.40 7.57
C ARG A 132 7.45 -0.97 7.87
N ARG A 133 6.89 -1.16 9.07
CA ARG A 133 6.09 -2.37 9.37
C ARG A 133 4.86 -2.46 8.48
N ARG A 134 4.14 -1.34 8.32
CA ARG A 134 2.97 -1.25 7.45
C ARG A 134 3.30 -1.64 6.00
N PHE A 135 4.46 -1.23 5.48
CA PHE A 135 4.93 -1.63 4.16
C PHE A 135 5.08 -3.15 4.05
N MET A 136 5.78 -3.81 5.00
CA MET A 136 5.92 -5.27 5.02
C MET A 136 4.56 -5.96 5.13
N ASP A 137 3.75 -5.52 6.09
CA ASP A 137 2.44 -6.13 6.35
C ASP A 137 1.51 -6.03 5.15
N MET A 138 1.51 -4.89 4.45
CA MET A 138 0.74 -4.70 3.22
C MET A 138 1.26 -5.54 2.06
N ALA A 139 2.58 -5.70 1.92
CA ALA A 139 3.16 -6.54 0.88
C ALA A 139 2.81 -8.01 1.11
N ILE A 140 3.07 -8.54 2.32
CA ILE A 140 2.86 -9.95 2.64
C ILE A 140 1.37 -10.31 2.64
N SER A 141 0.51 -9.46 3.20
CA SER A 141 -0.93 -9.73 3.28
C SER A 141 -1.62 -9.88 1.93
N GLN A 142 -1.05 -9.33 0.86
CA GLN A 142 -1.65 -9.43 -0.48
C GLN A 142 -1.49 -10.81 -1.12
N TYR A 143 -0.54 -11.64 -0.66
CA TYR A 143 -0.35 -12.99 -1.21
C TYR A 143 -0.51 -14.08 -0.16
N ASP A 144 -0.44 -13.75 1.12
CA ASP A 144 -0.53 -14.73 2.22
C ASP A 144 -1.68 -14.39 3.18
N SER A 145 -2.82 -15.04 2.98
CA SER A 145 -4.00 -14.86 3.84
C SER A 145 -3.78 -15.37 5.27
N SER A 146 -2.88 -16.37 5.47
CA SER A 146 -2.55 -16.89 6.80
C SER A 146 -1.76 -15.85 7.61
N TYR A 147 -0.87 -15.10 6.95
CA TYR A 147 -0.19 -13.96 7.55
C TYR A 147 -1.17 -12.90 8.02
N MET A 148 -2.11 -12.50 7.15
CA MET A 148 -3.14 -11.51 7.49
C MET A 148 -3.99 -11.95 8.69
N GLN A 149 -4.38 -13.23 8.76
CA GLN A 149 -5.13 -13.78 9.89
C GLN A 149 -4.30 -13.73 11.19
N ALA A 150 -3.03 -14.15 11.12
CA ALA A 150 -2.12 -14.11 12.27
C ALA A 150 -1.91 -12.65 12.76
N LEU A 151 -1.76 -11.69 11.84
CA LEU A 151 -1.58 -10.28 12.14
C LEU A 151 -2.82 -9.69 12.86
N VAL A 152 -4.03 -10.02 12.38
CA VAL A 152 -5.28 -9.60 13.02
C VAL A 152 -5.40 -10.21 14.43
N ALA A 153 -5.12 -11.50 14.58
CA ALA A 153 -5.20 -12.18 15.87
C ALA A 153 -4.16 -11.62 16.87
N TYR A 154 -2.93 -11.40 16.42
CA TYR A 154 -1.89 -10.76 17.23
C TYR A 154 -2.30 -9.37 17.71
N ASN A 155 -2.80 -8.53 16.80
CA ASN A 155 -3.20 -7.16 17.13
C ASN A 155 -4.39 -7.13 18.10
N ASN A 156 -5.34 -8.06 17.99
CA ASN A 156 -6.44 -8.20 18.96
C ASN A 156 -5.90 -8.56 20.35
N ALA A 157 -5.03 -9.57 20.45
CA ALA A 157 -4.42 -9.95 21.73
C ALA A 157 -3.59 -8.80 22.35
N LEU A 158 -2.80 -8.10 21.53
CA LEU A 158 -2.04 -6.90 21.94
C LEU A 158 -2.97 -5.79 22.46
N GLN A 159 -4.09 -5.54 21.77
CA GLN A 159 -5.07 -4.54 22.19
C GLN A 159 -5.69 -4.88 23.54
N GLN A 160 -6.05 -6.16 23.77
CA GLN A 160 -6.61 -6.61 25.05
C GLN A 160 -5.58 -6.50 26.18
N ARG A 161 -4.32 -6.97 25.95
CA ARG A 161 -3.24 -6.82 26.92
C ARG A 161 -3.00 -5.35 27.27
N ASN A 162 -2.92 -4.46 26.26
CA ASN A 162 -2.72 -3.04 26.49
C ASN A 162 -3.93 -2.37 27.18
N ALA A 163 -5.15 -2.85 26.97
CA ALA A 163 -6.32 -2.35 27.68
C ALA A 163 -6.24 -2.66 29.18
N MET A 164 -5.75 -3.85 29.55
CA MET A 164 -5.51 -4.21 30.96
C MET A 164 -4.38 -3.37 31.56
N LEU A 165 -3.28 -3.17 30.83
CA LEU A 165 -2.12 -2.38 31.30
C LEU A 165 -2.46 -0.89 31.55
N LYS A 166 -3.49 -0.35 30.88
CA LYS A 166 -3.90 1.06 31.02
C LYS A 166 -4.81 1.32 32.23
N GLN A 167 -5.35 0.29 32.84
CA GLN A 167 -6.28 0.44 33.98
C GLN A 167 -5.49 0.47 35.29
N GLU A 168 -5.14 1.66 35.75
CA GLU A 168 -4.35 1.88 36.97
C GLU A 168 -5.08 1.44 38.25
N ASP A 169 -6.41 1.56 38.28
CA ASP A 169 -7.23 1.25 39.47
C ASP A 169 -7.65 -0.24 39.57
N VAL A 170 -7.28 -1.08 38.59
CA VAL A 170 -7.67 -2.50 38.55
C VAL A 170 -6.42 -3.39 38.55
N VAL A 171 -6.27 -4.19 39.59
CA VAL A 171 -5.21 -5.21 39.65
C VAL A 171 -5.70 -6.50 38.99
N TYR A 172 -5.22 -6.76 37.79
CA TYR A 172 -5.46 -8.03 37.12
C TYR A 172 -4.48 -9.10 37.60
N PRO A 173 -4.91 -10.33 37.89
CA PRO A 173 -4.02 -11.42 38.21
C PRO A 173 -3.14 -11.79 37.00
N ASP A 174 -1.96 -12.34 37.27
CA ASP A 174 -0.94 -12.61 36.24
C ASP A 174 -1.41 -13.63 35.18
N ASP A 175 -2.23 -14.61 35.56
CA ASP A 175 -2.82 -15.60 34.65
C ASP A 175 -3.68 -14.95 33.55
N MET A 176 -4.33 -13.84 33.83
CA MET A 176 -5.06 -13.10 32.78
C MET A 176 -4.12 -12.48 31.74
N TYR A 177 -2.95 -11.99 32.14
CA TYR A 177 -1.93 -11.51 31.19
C TYR A 177 -1.35 -12.65 30.38
N GLU A 178 -1.11 -13.82 31.03
CA GLU A 178 -0.55 -15.01 30.37
C GLU A 178 -1.40 -15.51 29.21
N VAL A 179 -2.73 -15.42 29.31
CA VAL A 179 -3.63 -15.78 28.20
C VAL A 179 -3.33 -14.96 26.94
N TYR A 180 -3.22 -13.63 27.07
CA TYR A 180 -2.95 -12.75 25.93
C TYR A 180 -1.49 -12.83 25.48
N GLU A 181 -0.56 -12.98 26.41
CA GLU A 181 0.88 -13.14 26.13
C GLU A 181 1.13 -14.43 25.32
N PHE A 182 0.47 -15.53 25.67
CA PHE A 182 0.51 -16.78 24.92
C PHE A 182 -0.07 -16.62 23.50
N GLN A 183 -1.25 -15.98 23.37
CA GLN A 183 -1.83 -15.70 22.06
C GLN A 183 -0.92 -14.81 21.21
N MET A 184 -0.34 -13.75 21.81
CA MET A 184 0.63 -12.90 21.12
C MET A 184 1.83 -13.71 20.65
N ALA A 185 2.44 -14.55 21.49
CA ALA A 185 3.59 -15.35 21.17
C ALA A 185 3.32 -16.34 20.03
N GLN A 186 2.19 -17.05 20.09
CA GLN A 186 1.78 -18.01 19.06
C GLN A 186 1.69 -17.38 17.68
N HIS A 187 1.06 -16.21 17.58
CA HIS A 187 0.91 -15.52 16.29
C HIS A 187 2.16 -14.76 15.86
N ALA A 188 2.93 -14.24 16.82
CA ALA A 188 4.16 -13.51 16.54
C ALA A 188 5.21 -14.36 15.84
N GLU A 189 5.37 -15.63 16.23
CA GLU A 189 6.32 -16.56 15.59
C GLU A 189 6.01 -16.74 14.11
N ALA A 190 4.75 -17.01 13.77
CA ALA A 190 4.33 -17.17 12.37
C ALA A 190 4.57 -15.88 11.56
N ILE A 191 4.31 -14.71 12.13
CA ILE A 191 4.54 -13.42 11.49
C ILE A 191 6.02 -13.16 11.31
N TYR A 192 6.84 -13.44 12.31
CA TYR A 192 8.29 -13.26 12.28
C TYR A 192 8.95 -14.07 11.17
N GLN A 193 8.61 -15.36 11.07
CA GLN A 193 9.14 -16.24 10.02
C GLN A 193 8.78 -15.75 8.61
N LYS A 194 7.54 -15.28 8.42
CA LYS A 194 7.09 -14.72 7.12
C LYS A 194 7.79 -13.41 6.78
N ARG A 195 8.04 -12.54 7.77
CA ARG A 195 8.80 -11.31 7.57
C ARG A 195 10.27 -11.60 7.21
N LEU A 196 10.91 -12.59 7.85
CA LEU A 196 12.26 -13.03 7.47
C LEU A 196 12.32 -13.50 6.02
N ALA A 197 11.43 -14.41 5.63
CA ALA A 197 11.36 -14.91 4.25
C ALA A 197 11.10 -13.80 3.24
N PHE A 198 10.22 -12.83 3.59
CA PHE A 198 9.99 -11.64 2.77
C PHE A 198 11.28 -10.83 2.57
N ILE A 199 12.00 -10.51 3.63
CA ILE A 199 13.23 -9.71 3.56
C ILE A 199 14.30 -10.41 2.73
N GLU A 200 14.47 -11.72 2.91
CA GLU A 200 15.43 -12.51 2.15
C GLU A 200 15.16 -12.45 0.63
N THR A 201 13.90 -12.61 0.24
CA THR A 201 13.51 -12.62 -1.18
C THR A 201 13.44 -11.20 -1.77
N PHE A 202 12.99 -10.24 -0.98
CA PHE A 202 12.74 -8.88 -1.43
C PHE A 202 14.04 -8.05 -1.61
N THR A 203 15.02 -8.23 -0.74
CA THR A 203 16.25 -7.43 -0.76
C THR A 203 17.02 -7.50 -2.08
N PRO A 204 17.20 -8.68 -2.72
CA PRO A 204 17.83 -8.76 -4.05
C PRO A 204 17.06 -7.99 -5.13
N LEU A 205 15.72 -8.10 -5.16
CA LEU A 205 14.88 -7.35 -6.09
C LEU A 205 15.02 -5.85 -5.87
N PHE A 206 15.00 -5.40 -4.62
CA PHE A 206 15.19 -3.99 -4.28
C PHE A 206 16.54 -3.46 -4.80
N ASN A 207 17.62 -4.22 -4.64
CA ASN A 207 18.94 -3.86 -5.19
C ASN A 207 18.92 -3.73 -6.71
N GLU A 208 18.32 -4.68 -7.41
CA GLU A 208 18.21 -4.68 -8.88
C GLU A 208 17.46 -3.42 -9.35
N PHE A 209 16.27 -3.18 -8.82
CA PHE A 209 15.48 -2.01 -9.20
C PHE A 209 16.16 -0.70 -8.84
N HIS A 210 16.87 -0.64 -7.70
CA HIS A 210 17.63 0.55 -7.34
C HIS A 210 18.76 0.84 -8.34
N GLN A 211 19.51 -0.17 -8.76
CA GLN A 211 20.57 0.00 -9.76
C GLN A 211 20.01 0.52 -11.10
N ILE A 212 18.86 0.00 -11.53
CA ILE A 212 18.23 0.45 -12.78
C ILE A 212 17.73 1.89 -12.65
N VAL A 213 17.02 2.23 -11.57
CA VAL A 213 16.43 3.58 -11.40
C VAL A 213 17.52 4.62 -11.15
N SER A 214 18.52 4.34 -10.33
CA SER A 214 19.61 5.28 -10.02
C SER A 214 20.63 5.43 -11.14
N GLY A 215 20.79 4.40 -11.97
CA GLY A 215 21.89 4.34 -12.94
C GLY A 215 23.29 4.24 -12.28
N GLN A 216 23.34 3.88 -11.00
CA GLN A 216 24.56 3.88 -10.19
C GLN A 216 24.81 2.49 -9.59
N ALA A 217 26.09 2.23 -9.29
CA ALA A 217 26.51 0.98 -8.66
C ALA A 217 26.34 0.95 -7.11
N GLU A 218 25.70 1.96 -6.53
CA GLU A 218 25.43 2.00 -5.08
C GLU A 218 24.50 0.85 -4.69
N LYS A 219 24.90 0.11 -3.66
CA LYS A 219 24.09 -0.97 -3.12
C LYS A 219 23.10 -0.44 -2.09
N VAL A 220 21.88 -0.93 -2.15
CA VAL A 220 20.90 -0.79 -1.10
C VAL A 220 20.65 -2.10 -0.40
N GLY A 221 20.17 -2.05 0.82
CA GLY A 221 19.88 -3.24 1.61
C GLY A 221 18.77 -2.99 2.62
N ILE A 222 18.37 -4.07 3.26
CA ILE A 222 17.42 -4.03 4.37
C ILE A 222 18.02 -4.78 5.54
N SER A 223 18.06 -4.14 6.70
CA SER A 223 18.39 -4.78 7.98
C SER A 223 17.12 -4.90 8.81
N TYR A 224 16.74 -6.11 9.17
CA TYR A 224 15.54 -6.39 9.95
C TYR A 224 15.90 -6.66 11.41
N SER A 225 15.20 -5.97 12.31
CA SER A 225 15.33 -6.13 13.75
C SER A 225 14.00 -6.55 14.38
N SER A 226 14.03 -7.60 15.19
CA SER A 226 12.86 -8.10 15.93
C SER A 226 13.26 -8.59 17.31
N HIS A 227 12.37 -8.47 18.29
CA HIS A 227 12.56 -9.06 19.60
C HIS A 227 12.58 -10.60 19.56
N LEU A 228 11.95 -11.22 18.55
CA LEU A 228 11.91 -12.69 18.42
C LEU A 228 13.27 -13.28 18.04
N SER A 229 14.22 -12.49 17.53
CA SER A 229 15.60 -12.93 17.36
C SER A 229 16.31 -13.26 18.69
N ASN A 230 15.79 -12.78 19.83
CA ASN A 230 16.35 -12.96 21.17
C ASN A 230 15.64 -14.09 21.97
N GLY A 231 14.80 -14.90 21.35
CA GLY A 231 14.10 -16.03 21.97
C GLY A 231 12.59 -15.87 22.04
N ASP A 232 11.97 -16.76 22.80
CA ASP A 232 10.51 -16.85 22.92
C ASP A 232 9.84 -15.58 23.43
N LEU A 233 8.78 -15.15 22.75
CA LEU A 233 8.10 -13.91 23.09
C LEU A 233 7.30 -14.00 24.40
N ALA A 234 6.70 -15.16 24.75
CA ALA A 234 5.94 -15.29 25.98
C ALA A 234 6.85 -15.07 27.21
N THR A 235 8.03 -15.69 27.19
CA THR A 235 9.06 -15.50 28.22
C THR A 235 9.51 -14.03 28.32
N GLN A 236 9.71 -13.36 27.18
CA GLN A 236 10.09 -11.94 27.16
C GLN A 236 8.98 -11.03 27.71
N LEU A 237 7.72 -11.29 27.39
CA LEU A 237 6.58 -10.51 27.87
C LEU A 237 6.40 -10.69 29.39
N ALA A 238 6.49 -11.91 29.91
CA ALA A 238 6.47 -12.17 31.34
C ALA A 238 7.57 -11.42 32.08
N ALA A 239 8.79 -11.42 31.57
CA ALA A 239 9.94 -10.75 32.18
C ALA A 239 9.80 -9.21 32.24
N VAL A 240 9.04 -8.60 31.32
CA VAL A 240 8.84 -7.13 31.29
C VAL A 240 7.47 -6.70 31.79
N ARG A 241 6.63 -7.60 32.30
CA ARG A 241 5.22 -7.35 32.68
C ARG A 241 5.10 -6.19 33.68
N GLU A 242 5.91 -6.17 34.74
CA GLU A 242 5.88 -5.10 35.73
C GLU A 242 6.28 -3.73 35.14
N ARG A 243 7.24 -3.71 34.24
CA ARG A 243 7.60 -2.50 33.51
C ARG A 243 6.46 -2.04 32.59
N ASP A 244 5.81 -2.98 31.90
CA ASP A 244 4.69 -2.68 30.99
C ASP A 244 3.47 -2.15 31.77
N LYS A 245 3.22 -2.63 32.99
CA LYS A 245 2.20 -2.11 33.92
C LYS A 245 2.46 -0.63 34.25
N ILE A 246 3.71 -0.27 34.54
CA ILE A 246 4.08 1.13 34.82
C ILE A 246 3.92 2.02 33.59
N LEU A 247 4.24 1.51 32.39
CA LEU A 247 4.19 2.28 31.15
C LEU A 247 2.79 2.32 30.50
N GLY A 248 1.88 1.42 30.88
CA GLY A 248 0.53 1.32 30.31
C GLY A 248 0.48 0.72 28.89
N TYR A 249 1.56 0.09 28.41
CA TYR A 249 1.61 -0.56 27.09
C TYR A 249 2.68 -1.63 26.99
N SER A 250 2.51 -2.55 26.04
CA SER A 250 3.45 -3.64 25.75
C SER A 250 4.72 -3.11 25.08
N THR A 251 5.90 -3.42 25.67
CA THR A 251 7.21 -2.97 25.19
C THR A 251 7.93 -4.02 24.34
N ARG A 252 7.44 -5.26 24.28
CA ARG A 252 8.01 -6.39 23.53
C ARG A 252 7.02 -6.95 22.52
N GLY A 253 7.50 -7.45 21.39
CA GLY A 253 6.73 -8.13 20.36
C GLY A 253 6.93 -7.55 18.97
N ILE A 254 6.30 -8.18 17.96
CA ILE A 254 6.44 -7.84 16.54
C ILE A 254 5.92 -6.43 16.17
N HIS A 255 5.09 -5.82 17.01
CA HIS A 255 4.66 -4.43 16.87
C HIS A 255 5.77 -3.41 17.19
N LYS A 256 6.93 -3.88 17.63
CA LYS A 256 8.17 -3.12 17.85
C LYS A 256 9.25 -3.43 16.81
N ASP A 257 9.00 -4.37 15.90
CA ASP A 257 9.95 -4.67 14.82
C ASP A 257 10.24 -3.45 13.98
N ASP A 258 11.42 -3.43 13.39
CA ASP A 258 11.82 -2.40 12.42
C ASP A 258 12.62 -3.00 11.27
N ILE A 259 12.58 -2.33 10.12
CA ILE A 259 13.51 -2.49 9.03
C ILE A 259 14.27 -1.18 8.81
N ASP A 260 15.59 -1.23 8.83
CA ASP A 260 16.42 -0.13 8.37
C ASP A 260 16.75 -0.31 6.89
N ILE A 261 16.43 0.71 6.09
CA ILE A 261 16.83 0.76 4.69
C ILE A 261 18.24 1.30 4.65
N LEU A 262 19.15 0.56 4.02
CA LEU A 262 20.57 0.86 3.98
C LEU A 262 20.97 1.38 2.60
N LEU A 263 21.89 2.35 2.58
CA LEU A 263 22.66 2.75 1.42
C LEU A 263 24.13 2.43 1.72
N GLY A 264 24.67 1.40 1.05
CA GLY A 264 25.89 0.75 1.52
C GLY A 264 25.68 0.16 2.92
N ASP A 265 26.54 0.51 3.85
CA ASP A 265 26.50 0.05 5.24
C ASP A 265 25.77 1.01 6.21
N TYR A 266 25.20 2.11 5.70
CA TYR A 266 24.65 3.16 6.54
C TYR A 266 23.13 3.29 6.37
N PRO A 267 22.37 3.58 7.45
CA PRO A 267 20.94 3.86 7.35
C PRO A 267 20.66 5.04 6.42
N LEU A 268 19.86 4.80 5.37
CA LEU A 268 19.52 5.79 4.34
C LEU A 268 18.95 7.08 4.94
N LYS A 269 18.11 6.97 5.98
CA LYS A 269 17.53 8.13 6.71
C LYS A 269 18.56 9.08 7.29
N LYS A 270 19.83 8.63 7.50
CA LYS A 270 20.92 9.45 8.08
C LYS A 270 21.84 10.05 7.02
N VAL A 271 22.05 9.35 5.91
CA VAL A 271 23.09 9.72 4.92
C VAL A 271 22.51 10.10 3.57
N GLY A 272 21.26 9.73 3.27
CA GLY A 272 20.66 9.91 1.97
C GLY A 272 20.30 11.36 1.65
N SER A 273 20.70 11.84 0.46
CA SER A 273 20.17 13.06 -0.12
C SER A 273 18.68 12.93 -0.46
N GLN A 274 17.97 14.03 -0.71
CA GLN A 274 16.56 13.98 -1.11
C GLN A 274 16.36 13.13 -2.38
N GLY A 275 17.25 13.29 -3.38
CA GLY A 275 17.19 12.50 -4.60
C GLY A 275 17.43 11.01 -4.37
N GLN A 276 18.41 10.64 -3.52
CA GLN A 276 18.66 9.24 -3.13
C GLN A 276 17.48 8.64 -2.40
N ASN A 277 16.88 9.37 -1.43
CA ASN A 277 15.70 8.92 -0.70
C ASN A 277 14.54 8.62 -1.66
N LYS A 278 14.26 9.52 -2.61
CA LYS A 278 13.19 9.33 -3.59
C LYS A 278 13.49 8.17 -4.55
N THR A 279 14.73 8.06 -5.01
CA THR A 279 15.18 6.95 -5.86
C THR A 279 15.01 5.61 -5.15
N CYS A 280 15.47 5.50 -3.89
CA CYS A 280 15.28 4.29 -3.07
C CYS A 280 13.81 3.97 -2.86
N LEU A 281 12.97 4.96 -2.59
CA LEU A 281 11.52 4.77 -2.42
C LEU A 281 10.89 4.19 -3.68
N VAL A 282 11.15 4.80 -4.83
CA VAL A 282 10.60 4.35 -6.12
C VAL A 282 11.10 2.94 -6.43
N ALA A 283 12.40 2.68 -6.29
CA ALA A 283 12.98 1.36 -6.50
C ALA A 283 12.36 0.30 -5.58
N MET A 284 12.16 0.63 -4.30
CA MET A 284 11.54 -0.25 -3.31
C MET A 284 10.09 -0.61 -3.69
N LYS A 285 9.32 0.36 -4.17
CA LYS A 285 7.92 0.15 -4.59
C LYS A 285 7.83 -0.62 -5.91
N LEU A 286 8.71 -0.37 -6.88
CA LEU A 286 8.76 -1.16 -8.12
C LEU A 286 9.21 -2.59 -7.84
N ALA A 287 10.19 -2.79 -6.96
CA ALA A 287 10.57 -4.11 -6.46
C ALA A 287 9.41 -4.82 -5.75
N GLN A 288 8.56 -4.07 -5.01
CA GLN A 288 7.34 -4.62 -4.40
C GLN A 288 6.36 -5.13 -5.46
N ALA A 289 6.20 -4.41 -6.58
CA ALA A 289 5.33 -4.84 -7.66
C ALA A 289 5.86 -6.13 -8.32
N GLU A 290 7.16 -6.23 -8.58
CA GLU A 290 7.77 -7.45 -9.12
C GLU A 290 7.70 -8.60 -8.11
N PHE A 291 7.98 -8.36 -6.83
CA PHE A 291 7.81 -9.36 -5.77
C PHE A 291 6.38 -9.90 -5.73
N LEU A 292 5.38 -9.02 -5.71
CA LEU A 292 3.97 -9.44 -5.72
C LEU A 292 3.60 -10.23 -6.96
N LYS A 293 4.13 -9.86 -8.14
CA LYS A 293 3.93 -10.62 -9.38
C LYS A 293 4.44 -12.05 -9.26
N GLN A 294 5.58 -12.25 -8.59
CA GLN A 294 6.16 -13.59 -8.38
C GLN A 294 5.38 -14.42 -7.34
N GLN A 295 4.75 -13.77 -6.35
CA GLN A 295 4.06 -14.43 -5.25
C GLN A 295 2.54 -14.56 -5.45
N SER A 296 1.93 -13.66 -6.22
CA SER A 296 0.49 -13.60 -6.41
C SER A 296 0.04 -14.32 -7.67
N LEU A 297 -1.24 -14.70 -7.73
CA LEU A 297 -1.85 -15.29 -8.93
C LEU A 297 -1.95 -14.29 -10.09
N HIS A 298 -1.98 -13.00 -9.78
CA HIS A 298 -2.19 -11.94 -10.76
C HIS A 298 -1.10 -10.88 -10.67
N THR A 299 -0.68 -10.35 -11.81
CA THR A 299 0.20 -9.18 -11.86
C THR A 299 -0.50 -7.99 -11.20
N PRO A 300 0.16 -7.29 -10.25
CA PRO A 300 -0.46 -6.18 -9.53
C PRO A 300 -0.76 -4.98 -10.43
N LEU A 301 -1.80 -4.23 -10.08
CA LEU A 301 -2.02 -2.89 -10.61
C LEU A 301 -0.94 -1.95 -10.07
N LEU A 302 -0.47 -1.02 -10.89
CA LEU A 302 0.54 -0.03 -10.50
C LEU A 302 -0.06 1.38 -10.56
N LEU A 303 -0.13 2.05 -9.43
CA LEU A 303 -0.60 3.43 -9.31
C LEU A 303 0.59 4.36 -9.05
N LEU A 304 0.82 5.33 -9.93
CA LEU A 304 1.90 6.30 -9.87
C LEU A 304 1.33 7.71 -9.71
N ASP A 305 1.33 8.23 -8.47
CA ASP A 305 0.77 9.53 -8.14
C ASP A 305 1.86 10.60 -8.06
N ASP A 306 1.82 11.56 -8.98
CA ASP A 306 2.76 12.70 -9.09
C ASP A 306 4.24 12.25 -8.92
N LEU A 307 4.60 11.09 -9.52
CA LEU A 307 5.88 10.42 -9.30
C LEU A 307 7.07 11.23 -9.80
N PHE A 308 6.91 11.93 -10.93
CA PHE A 308 8.03 12.55 -11.66
C PHE A 308 8.46 13.90 -11.09
N ASP A 309 7.68 14.49 -10.18
CA ASP A 309 8.08 15.71 -9.48
C ASP A 309 9.37 15.49 -8.69
N LYS A 310 10.34 16.40 -8.81
CA LYS A 310 11.65 16.38 -8.12
C LYS A 310 12.59 15.21 -8.48
N LEU A 311 12.37 14.51 -9.58
CA LEU A 311 13.35 13.59 -10.18
C LEU A 311 14.04 14.27 -11.37
N ASP A 312 15.31 13.93 -11.59
CA ASP A 312 16.01 14.34 -12.81
C ASP A 312 15.55 13.53 -14.03
N ASP A 313 15.78 14.09 -15.23
CA ASP A 313 15.33 13.51 -16.50
C ASP A 313 15.85 12.07 -16.71
N GLN A 314 17.06 11.76 -16.25
CA GLN A 314 17.63 10.41 -16.41
C GLN A 314 16.88 9.37 -15.57
N ARG A 315 16.53 9.70 -14.34
CA ARG A 315 15.74 8.82 -13.46
C ARG A 315 14.32 8.66 -13.98
N VAL A 316 13.72 9.75 -14.45
CA VAL A 316 12.40 9.70 -15.11
C VAL A 316 12.45 8.74 -16.30
N ALA A 317 13.45 8.88 -17.19
CA ALA A 317 13.62 7.99 -18.34
C ALA A 317 13.82 6.53 -17.95
N ASN A 318 14.58 6.26 -16.89
CA ASN A 318 14.80 4.90 -16.39
C ASN A 318 13.52 4.28 -15.83
N ILE A 319 12.71 5.04 -15.06
CA ILE A 319 11.42 4.59 -14.54
C ILE A 319 10.45 4.31 -15.68
N ILE A 320 10.36 5.21 -16.65
CA ILE A 320 9.49 5.05 -17.83
C ILE A 320 9.87 3.77 -18.57
N ARG A 321 11.16 3.55 -18.82
CA ARG A 321 11.64 2.31 -19.47
C ARG A 321 11.25 1.06 -18.71
N LEU A 322 11.36 1.07 -17.37
CA LEU A 322 10.96 -0.04 -16.52
C LEU A 322 9.46 -0.33 -16.63
N VAL A 323 8.62 0.70 -16.44
CA VAL A 323 7.16 0.52 -16.44
C VAL A 323 6.60 0.24 -17.84
N SER A 324 7.36 0.59 -18.90
CA SER A 324 7.00 0.29 -20.30
C SER A 324 7.15 -1.20 -20.65
N GLN A 325 7.91 -1.96 -19.86
CA GLN A 325 8.09 -3.39 -20.12
C GLN A 325 6.77 -4.14 -19.90
N GLU A 326 6.61 -5.25 -20.60
CA GLU A 326 5.43 -6.13 -20.47
C GLU A 326 5.32 -6.76 -19.05
N SER A 327 6.39 -6.67 -18.27
CA SER A 327 6.45 -7.22 -16.92
C SER A 327 5.46 -6.60 -15.94
N PHE A 328 5.08 -5.32 -16.14
CA PHE A 328 4.07 -4.66 -15.32
C PHE A 328 2.66 -4.83 -15.90
N GLY A 329 1.67 -4.98 -15.03
CA GLY A 329 0.26 -5.09 -15.40
C GLY A 329 -0.34 -3.76 -15.88
N GLN A 330 -1.58 -3.49 -15.50
CA GLN A 330 -2.22 -2.21 -15.80
C GLN A 330 -1.64 -1.09 -14.93
N ILE A 331 -1.35 0.03 -15.57
CA ILE A 331 -0.66 1.17 -14.96
C ILE A 331 -1.57 2.41 -14.99
N PHE A 332 -1.59 3.14 -13.91
CA PHE A 332 -2.29 4.40 -13.74
C PHE A 332 -1.31 5.48 -13.32
N ILE A 333 -1.23 6.56 -14.08
CA ILE A 333 -0.27 7.64 -13.85
C ILE A 333 -1.02 8.96 -13.70
N THR A 334 -0.69 9.72 -12.68
CA THR A 334 -1.11 11.12 -12.56
C THR A 334 0.09 12.04 -12.75
N ASP A 335 -0.12 13.16 -13.45
CA ASP A 335 0.90 14.21 -13.59
C ASP A 335 0.22 15.58 -13.77
N THR A 336 0.95 16.64 -13.45
CA THR A 336 0.56 18.03 -13.73
C THR A 336 1.11 18.54 -15.06
N GLN A 337 2.15 17.89 -15.60
CA GLN A 337 2.87 18.31 -16.79
C GLN A 337 2.61 17.38 -17.97
N TRP A 338 2.01 17.92 -19.02
CA TRP A 338 1.74 17.18 -20.24
C TRP A 338 2.99 16.58 -20.89
N ASN A 339 4.10 17.32 -20.90
CA ASN A 339 5.34 16.87 -21.53
C ASN A 339 5.88 15.56 -20.94
N HIS A 340 5.76 15.36 -19.64
CA HIS A 340 6.14 14.08 -19.00
C HIS A 340 5.30 12.93 -19.54
N LEU A 341 3.98 13.12 -19.57
CA LEU A 341 3.05 12.10 -20.09
C LEU A 341 3.29 11.80 -21.56
N GLU A 342 3.54 12.82 -22.38
CA GLU A 342 3.85 12.64 -23.80
C GLU A 342 5.10 11.77 -24.02
N ASN A 343 6.16 11.97 -23.23
CA ASN A 343 7.36 11.14 -23.30
C ASN A 343 7.07 9.70 -22.90
N ILE A 344 6.22 9.45 -21.89
CA ILE A 344 5.77 8.12 -21.48
C ILE A 344 5.00 7.46 -22.61
N LEU A 345 4.03 8.17 -23.19
CA LEU A 345 3.19 7.67 -24.27
C LEU A 345 3.97 7.25 -25.52
N ARG A 346 5.04 8.02 -25.85
CA ARG A 346 5.93 7.69 -26.97
C ARG A 346 6.78 6.43 -26.74
N SER A 347 7.00 6.06 -25.47
CA SER A 347 7.87 4.93 -25.08
C SER A 347 7.12 3.65 -24.75
N ILE A 348 5.81 3.72 -24.57
CA ILE A 348 4.96 2.54 -24.29
C ILE A 348 4.24 2.13 -25.56
N GLU A 349 4.54 0.92 -26.04
CA GLU A 349 3.76 0.26 -27.07
C GLU A 349 2.48 -0.33 -26.46
N GLY A 350 1.33 -0.08 -27.08
CA GLY A 350 0.05 -0.66 -26.69
C GLY A 350 -1.05 0.35 -26.43
N GLU A 351 -2.21 -0.18 -26.01
CA GLU A 351 -3.39 0.63 -25.76
C GLU A 351 -3.21 1.55 -24.56
N HIS A 352 -3.56 2.81 -24.73
CA HIS A 352 -3.55 3.78 -23.66
C HIS A 352 -4.78 4.67 -23.69
N GLN A 353 -5.15 5.19 -22.54
CA GLN A 353 -6.19 6.21 -22.41
C GLN A 353 -5.67 7.41 -21.61
N ILE A 354 -6.13 8.58 -22.02
CA ILE A 354 -5.72 9.85 -21.42
C ILE A 354 -6.98 10.58 -20.97
N PHE A 355 -6.93 11.11 -19.76
CA PHE A 355 -8.03 11.83 -19.14
C PHE A 355 -7.54 13.18 -18.63
N TYR A 356 -8.31 14.22 -18.89
CA TYR A 356 -8.16 15.52 -18.25
C TYR A 356 -9.03 15.59 -16.99
N VAL A 357 -8.43 16.00 -15.88
CA VAL A 357 -9.09 16.08 -14.58
C VAL A 357 -9.17 17.53 -14.13
N GLU A 358 -10.39 18.03 -13.94
CA GLU A 358 -10.65 19.40 -13.50
C GLU A 358 -11.85 19.44 -12.55
N ASN A 359 -11.67 20.03 -11.34
CA ASN A 359 -12.71 20.18 -10.31
C ASN A 359 -13.46 18.89 -9.95
N GLY A 360 -12.77 17.73 -10.01
CA GLY A 360 -13.37 16.42 -9.77
C GLY A 360 -14.13 15.83 -10.96
N GLU A 361 -14.19 16.53 -12.09
CA GLU A 361 -14.68 15.99 -13.36
C GLU A 361 -13.55 15.33 -14.13
N ILE A 362 -13.84 14.17 -14.74
CA ILE A 362 -12.89 13.36 -15.47
C ILE A 362 -13.39 13.24 -16.91
N ARG A 363 -12.65 13.79 -17.87
CA ARG A 363 -13.02 13.81 -19.27
C ARG A 363 -11.97 13.10 -20.12
N PRO A 364 -12.36 12.23 -21.06
CA PRO A 364 -11.42 11.66 -22.03
C PRO A 364 -10.72 12.79 -22.81
N HIS A 365 -9.42 12.67 -22.98
CA HIS A 365 -8.62 13.57 -23.80
C HIS A 365 -8.27 12.87 -25.11
N LEU A 366 -8.90 13.32 -26.21
CA LEU A 366 -8.62 12.81 -27.55
C LEU A 366 -7.30 13.42 -28.04
N THR A 367 -6.30 12.59 -28.30
CA THR A 367 -5.08 13.02 -28.98
C THR A 367 -5.37 13.30 -30.47
N GLN A 368 -4.60 14.21 -31.09
CA GLN A 368 -4.74 14.51 -32.53
C GLN A 368 -4.63 13.29 -33.46
N ALA A 369 -4.08 12.19 -32.97
CA ALA A 369 -3.99 10.93 -33.72
C ALA A 369 -5.30 10.09 -33.64
N GLN A 370 -6.25 10.49 -32.82
CA GLN A 370 -7.57 9.82 -32.61
C GLN A 370 -8.73 10.65 -33.20
N LEU A 371 -8.43 11.85 -33.73
CA LEU A 371 -9.32 12.70 -34.54
C LEU A 371 -9.05 12.45 -36.06
#